data_1b5b9fd557bb29e17d09df2b7b3d2e95
#
_entry.id   1b5b9fd557bb29e17d09df2b7b3d2e95
#
_cell.length_a   1.000
_cell.length_b   1.000
_cell.length_c   1.000
_cell.angle_alpha   90.00
_cell.angle_beta   90.00
_cell.angle_gamma   90.00
#
_symmetry.space_group_name_H-M   'P 1'
#
loop_
_entity.id
_entity.type
_entity.pdbx_description
1 polymer ?
#
loop_
_entity_poly.entity_id
_entity_poly.type
_entity_poly.pdbx_seq_one_letter_code
_entity_poly.pdbx_strand_id
1 'polypeptide(L)'
;MIKFNEQTKIFHLQTPNSSYQILISHKGHISHVYYGTKIGDDDLSYLTRQMEYGFSNQEIFREKHSLLDFLPMEYPTDGIGDFRESALAISDAENHNGVELIYR
;
A
#
# COMPACT_ATOMS: atom_id res chain seq x y z
N MET A 1 1.31 3.45 21.01
CA MET A 1 2.45 4.29 20.54
C MET A 1 2.56 4.17 19.02
N ILE A 2 2.82 5.26 18.34
CA ILE A 2 3.02 5.29 16.88
C ILE A 2 4.44 5.76 16.61
N LYS A 3 5.19 4.98 15.82
CA LYS A 3 6.55 5.34 15.37
C LYS A 3 6.57 5.35 13.84
N PHE A 4 7.34 6.26 13.27
CA PHE A 4 7.61 6.30 11.83
C PHE A 4 9.11 6.20 11.60
N ASN A 5 9.51 5.26 10.76
CA ASN A 5 10.90 5.11 10.35
C ASN A 5 11.08 5.71 8.95
N GLU A 6 11.80 6.82 8.85
CA GLU A 6 12.01 7.52 7.58
C GLU A 6 12.84 6.74 6.55
N GLN A 7 13.70 5.85 7.00
CA GLN A 7 14.56 5.05 6.11
C GLN A 7 13.77 3.91 5.45
N THR A 8 12.98 3.18 6.25
CA THR A 8 12.18 2.05 5.78
C THR A 8 10.80 2.47 5.28
N LYS A 9 10.35 3.71 5.58
CA LYS A 9 9.01 4.23 5.29
C LYS A 9 7.89 3.40 5.93
N ILE A 10 8.17 2.83 7.10
CA ILE A 10 7.20 2.04 7.88
C ILE A 10 6.65 2.86 9.03
N PHE A 11 5.32 2.90 9.13
CA PHE A 11 4.61 3.26 10.35
C PHE A 11 4.40 2.02 11.20
N HIS A 12 4.80 2.08 12.45
CA HIS A 12 4.58 1.02 13.43
C HIS A 12 3.67 1.51 14.56
N LEU A 13 2.46 0.99 14.60
CA LEU A 13 1.47 1.28 15.62
C LEU A 13 1.50 0.14 16.64
N GLN A 14 1.67 0.47 17.91
CA GLN A 14 1.78 -0.50 18.98
C GLN A 14 0.75 -0.27 20.09
N THR A 15 0.08 -1.34 20.48
CA THR A 15 -0.65 -1.45 21.75
C THR A 15 0.19 -2.25 22.74
N PRO A 16 -0.27 -2.45 24.01
CA PRO A 16 0.44 -3.35 24.92
C PRO A 16 0.62 -4.79 24.39
N ASN A 17 -0.32 -5.28 23.57
CA ASN A 17 -0.39 -6.67 23.15
C ASN A 17 -0.31 -6.90 21.65
N SER A 18 -0.41 -5.86 20.83
CA SER A 18 -0.44 -5.99 19.37
C SER A 18 0.47 -4.99 18.66
N SER A 19 0.81 -5.32 17.44
CA SER A 19 1.53 -4.46 16.50
C SER A 19 0.81 -4.40 15.18
N TYR A 20 0.86 -3.22 14.56
CA TYR A 20 0.38 -2.99 13.21
C TYR A 20 1.43 -2.21 12.42
N GLN A 21 1.85 -2.74 11.29
CA GLN A 21 2.84 -2.08 10.43
C GLN A 21 2.24 -1.77 9.06
N ILE A 22 2.47 -0.55 8.62
CA ILE A 22 2.05 -0.02 7.33
C ILE A 22 3.29 0.51 6.61
N LEU A 23 3.45 0.17 5.35
CA LEU A 23 4.55 0.63 4.50
C LEU A 23 4.06 1.67 3.50
N ILE A 24 4.80 2.76 3.36
CA ILE A 24 4.64 3.67 2.23
C ILE A 24 5.56 3.20 1.11
N SER A 25 4.98 2.76 0.00
CA SER A 25 5.75 2.34 -1.18
C SER A 25 6.51 3.51 -1.79
N HIS A 26 7.48 3.23 -2.68
CA HIS A 26 8.24 4.28 -3.34
C HIS A 26 7.37 5.24 -4.19
N LYS A 27 6.19 4.81 -4.61
CA LYS A 27 5.19 5.64 -5.32
C LYS A 27 4.22 6.36 -4.37
N GLY A 28 4.35 6.14 -3.07
CA GLY A 28 3.48 6.75 -2.06
C GLY A 28 2.22 5.95 -1.73
N HIS A 29 2.03 4.76 -2.28
CA HIS A 29 0.89 3.92 -1.94
C HIS A 29 1.05 3.32 -0.54
N ILE A 30 -0.05 3.26 0.18
CA ILE A 30 -0.10 2.75 1.55
C ILE A 30 -0.38 1.26 1.51
N SER A 31 0.57 0.46 1.99
CA SER A 31 0.52 -1.00 1.95
C SER A 31 0.48 -1.61 3.33
N HIS A 32 -0.33 -2.65 3.49
CA HIS A 32 -0.33 -3.49 4.68
C HIS A 32 0.95 -4.32 4.75
N VAL A 33 1.56 -4.37 5.92
CA VAL A 33 2.75 -5.20 6.18
C VAL A 33 2.45 -6.28 7.19
N TYR A 34 2.01 -5.89 8.38
CA TYR A 34 1.79 -6.81 9.49
C TYR A 34 0.69 -6.34 10.41
N TYR A 35 -0.12 -7.26 10.88
CA TYR A 35 -1.01 -7.08 12.03
C TYR A 35 -1.04 -8.36 12.86
N GLY A 36 -0.81 -8.24 14.15
CA GLY A 36 -0.83 -9.40 15.04
C GLY A 36 -0.24 -9.12 16.40
N THR A 37 0.28 -10.17 17.03
CA THR A 37 0.94 -10.09 18.33
C THR A 37 2.06 -9.06 18.31
N LYS A 38 2.26 -8.40 19.44
CA LYS A 38 3.30 -7.37 19.58
C LYS A 38 4.69 -7.89 19.16
N ILE A 39 5.31 -7.13 18.28
CA ILE A 39 6.68 -7.36 17.77
C ILE A 39 7.56 -6.15 18.05
N GLY A 40 8.87 -6.32 17.88
CA GLY A 40 9.84 -5.22 17.91
C GLY A 40 9.76 -4.29 16.70
N ASP A 41 10.69 -3.36 16.60
CA ASP A 41 10.77 -2.40 15.49
C ASP A 41 11.51 -2.99 14.28
N ASP A 42 11.25 -4.26 13.95
CA ASP A 42 11.85 -4.94 12.82
C ASP A 42 11.28 -4.46 11.48
N ASP A 43 12.15 -4.42 10.48
CA ASP A 43 11.74 -4.14 9.11
C ASP A 43 11.16 -5.39 8.46
N LEU A 44 9.83 -5.43 8.34
CA LEU A 44 9.09 -6.50 7.69
C LEU A 44 8.69 -6.18 6.25
N SER A 45 9.31 -5.19 5.62
CA SER A 45 8.99 -4.78 4.24
C SER A 45 9.10 -5.92 3.22
N TYR A 46 9.92 -6.94 3.51
CA TYR A 46 10.05 -8.14 2.68
C TYR A 46 8.74 -8.95 2.56
N LEU A 47 7.78 -8.75 3.45
CA LEU A 47 6.46 -9.38 3.35
C LEU A 47 5.60 -8.74 2.24
N THR A 48 5.97 -7.55 1.80
CA THR A 48 5.29 -6.86 0.70
C THR A 48 5.78 -7.44 -0.62
N ARG A 49 4.94 -8.23 -1.29
CA ARG A 49 5.30 -8.88 -2.55
C ARG A 49 5.38 -7.86 -3.68
N GLN A 50 6.42 -7.99 -4.48
CA GLN A 50 6.58 -7.28 -5.74
C GLN A 50 6.66 -8.32 -6.86
N MET A 51 5.80 -8.20 -7.87
CA MET A 51 5.76 -9.13 -9.00
C MET A 51 5.56 -8.37 -10.31
N GLU A 52 6.08 -8.93 -11.39
CA GLU A 52 5.92 -8.41 -12.76
C GLU A 52 4.87 -9.22 -13.51
N TYR A 53 3.95 -8.54 -14.17
CA TYR A 53 2.98 -9.15 -15.08
C TYR A 53 2.94 -8.43 -16.41
N GLY A 54 2.79 -9.19 -17.48
CA GLY A 54 2.83 -8.68 -18.85
C GLY A 54 1.64 -7.81 -19.28
N PHE A 55 0.58 -7.72 -18.49
CA PHE A 55 -0.64 -6.97 -18.84
C PHE A 55 -1.01 -5.88 -17.83
N SER A 56 -0.05 -5.42 -17.05
CA SER A 56 -0.26 -4.37 -16.07
C SER A 56 0.03 -2.98 -16.60
N ASN A 57 -0.40 -1.97 -15.85
CA ASN A 57 -0.10 -0.57 -16.17
C ASN A 57 1.42 -0.34 -16.27
N GLN A 58 1.89 -0.04 -17.47
CA GLN A 58 3.32 0.05 -17.79
C GLN A 58 4.07 1.20 -17.11
N GLU A 59 3.39 2.23 -16.66
CA GLU A 59 4.05 3.34 -15.96
C GLU A 59 4.55 2.93 -14.58
N ILE A 60 3.78 2.10 -13.89
CA ILE A 60 4.17 1.54 -12.59
C ILE A 60 5.26 0.49 -12.78
N PHE A 61 5.20 -0.24 -13.88
CA PHE A 61 6.13 -1.29 -14.25
C PHE A 61 7.55 -0.80 -14.53
N ARG A 62 7.70 0.34 -15.18
CA ARG A 62 9.00 0.83 -15.66
C ARG A 62 9.98 1.24 -14.56
N GLU A 63 9.50 1.61 -13.41
CA GLU A 63 10.39 2.20 -12.39
C GLU A 63 10.83 1.25 -11.27
N LYS A 64 10.02 0.30 -10.84
CA LYS A 64 10.37 -0.70 -9.79
C LYS A 64 9.28 -1.76 -9.61
N HIS A 65 9.00 -2.60 -10.58
CA HIS A 65 8.30 -3.89 -10.43
C HIS A 65 7.13 -3.93 -9.42
N SER A 66 6.40 -2.83 -9.31
CA SER A 66 5.31 -2.70 -8.34
C SER A 66 3.98 -2.64 -9.07
N LEU A 67 3.22 -3.72 -8.99
CA LEU A 67 1.88 -3.80 -9.53
C LEU A 67 0.86 -3.50 -8.45
N LEU A 68 -0.06 -2.58 -8.72
CA LEU A 68 -1.11 -2.23 -7.76
C LEU A 68 -1.98 -3.44 -7.41
N ASP A 69 -2.23 -4.34 -8.35
CA ASP A 69 -2.97 -5.58 -8.11
C ASP A 69 -2.32 -6.53 -7.10
N PHE A 70 -0.99 -6.45 -6.96
CA PHE A 70 -0.22 -7.30 -6.06
C PHE A 70 0.18 -6.64 -4.77
N LEU A 71 0.28 -5.32 -4.79
CA LEU A 71 0.59 -4.58 -3.59
C LEU A 71 -0.56 -4.78 -2.59
N PRO A 72 -0.28 -5.24 -1.36
CA PRO A 72 -1.32 -5.39 -0.34
C PRO A 72 -1.77 -4.02 0.16
N MET A 73 -2.56 -3.33 -0.65
CA MET A 73 -3.04 -1.98 -0.37
C MET A 73 -3.87 -1.96 0.92
N GLU A 74 -3.56 -1.03 1.80
CA GLU A 74 -4.32 -0.83 3.03
C GLU A 74 -5.72 -0.26 2.76
N TYR A 75 -5.81 0.61 1.76
CA TYR A 75 -7.06 1.25 1.37
C TYR A 75 -7.16 1.33 -0.16
N PRO A 76 -7.55 0.22 -0.83
CA PRO A 76 -7.60 0.18 -2.29
C PRO A 76 -8.68 1.11 -2.83
N THR A 77 -8.38 1.74 -3.96
CA THR A 77 -9.28 2.60 -4.72
C THR A 77 -9.54 2.05 -6.11
N ASP A 78 -10.53 2.59 -6.80
CA ASP A 78 -10.94 2.12 -8.12
C ASP A 78 -10.31 2.94 -9.25
N GLY A 79 -10.14 2.32 -10.42
CA GLY A 79 -9.83 3.00 -11.68
C GLY A 79 -8.36 3.28 -11.98
N ILE A 80 -7.42 2.76 -11.19
CA ILE A 80 -5.97 3.00 -11.37
C ILE A 80 -5.18 1.74 -11.72
N GLY A 81 -5.85 0.67 -12.19
CA GLY A 81 -5.22 -0.61 -12.52
C GLY A 81 -5.19 -1.60 -11.36
N ASP A 82 -5.86 -1.30 -10.26
CA ASP A 82 -6.18 -2.24 -9.19
C ASP A 82 -7.60 -2.76 -9.41
N PHE A 83 -7.76 -4.07 -9.61
CA PHE A 83 -9.03 -4.72 -9.93
C PHE A 83 -9.69 -5.36 -8.71
N ARG A 84 -9.17 -5.14 -7.50
CA ARG A 84 -9.79 -5.57 -6.26
C ARG A 84 -11.01 -4.72 -5.95
N GLU A 85 -11.90 -5.23 -5.10
CA GLU A 85 -12.99 -4.42 -4.57
C GLU A 85 -12.44 -3.19 -3.84
N SER A 86 -12.88 -2.01 -4.25
CA SER A 86 -12.38 -0.75 -3.69
C SER A 86 -12.99 -0.45 -2.32
N ALA A 87 -12.18 0.07 -1.40
CA ALA A 87 -12.65 0.60 -0.13
C ALA A 87 -13.31 1.98 -0.30
N LEU A 88 -12.96 2.69 -1.38
CA LEU A 88 -13.48 4.01 -1.72
C LEU A 88 -13.75 4.11 -3.21
N ALA A 89 -14.98 4.39 -3.59
CA ALA A 89 -15.36 4.70 -4.95
C ALA A 89 -15.84 6.15 -5.02
N ILE A 90 -15.25 6.93 -5.92
CA ILE A 90 -15.62 8.32 -6.17
C ILE A 90 -15.89 8.50 -7.67
N SER A 91 -16.97 9.16 -8.00
CA SER A 91 -17.22 9.63 -9.37
C SER A 91 -17.45 11.13 -9.38
N ASP A 92 -16.98 11.80 -10.42
CA ASP A 92 -17.25 13.21 -10.63
C ASP A 92 -18.64 13.42 -11.28
N ALA A 93 -18.98 14.69 -11.54
CA ALA A 93 -20.26 15.03 -12.17
C ALA A 93 -20.42 14.49 -13.62
N GLU A 94 -19.33 14.04 -14.25
CA GLU A 94 -19.28 13.48 -15.59
C GLU A 94 -19.15 11.94 -15.57
N ASN A 95 -19.32 11.31 -14.41
CA ASN A 95 -19.17 9.87 -14.15
C ASN A 95 -17.76 9.32 -14.44
N HIS A 96 -16.73 10.15 -14.31
CA HIS A 96 -15.36 9.65 -14.31
C HIS A 96 -15.03 9.00 -12.96
N ASN A 97 -14.59 7.78 -13.01
CA ASN A 97 -14.11 7.02 -11.85
C ASN A 97 -12.60 6.90 -11.96
N GLY A 98 -11.92 7.02 -10.86
CA GLY A 98 -10.49 6.84 -10.81
C GLY A 98 -9.92 7.70 -9.70
N VAL A 99 -9.49 7.04 -8.64
CA VAL A 99 -8.92 7.68 -7.45
C VAL A 99 -7.62 7.00 -7.10
N GLU A 100 -6.56 7.78 -7.00
CA GLU A 100 -5.28 7.33 -6.49
C GLU A 100 -4.99 8.05 -5.17
N LEU A 101 -4.87 7.29 -4.09
CA LEU A 101 -4.51 7.81 -2.78
C LEU A 101 -3.01 7.67 -2.56
N ILE A 102 -2.34 8.80 -2.38
CA ILE A 102 -0.89 8.87 -2.18
C ILE A 102 -0.61 9.57 -0.86
N TYR A 103 0.28 8.99 -0.07
CA TYR A 103 0.80 9.61 1.13
C TYR A 103 1.64 10.85 0.80
N ARG A 104 1.44 11.92 1.56
CA ARG A 104 2.20 13.18 1.45
C ARG A 104 2.72 13.64 2.80
#